data_190c21e63f29e43cf080943157f15efd
#
_entry.id   190c21e63f29e43cf080943157f15efd
#
_cell.length_a   1.000
_cell.length_b   1.000
_cell.length_c   1.000
_cell.angle_alpha   90.00
_cell.angle_beta   90.00
_cell.angle_gamma   90.00
#
_symmetry.space_group_name_H-M   'P 1'
#
loop_
_entity.id
_entity.type
_entity.pdbx_description
1 polymer ?
#
loop_
_entity_poly.entity_id
_entity_poly.type
_entity_poly.pdbx_seq_one_letter_code
_entity_poly.pdbx_strand_id
1 'polypeptide(L)' 'MEPQVMQEELAVKTQERMSRNYYLREYPINIRFLSIGCVVEVGCKSIPFTSIDDAMKEINAYVADPYNEQQRWRRILAD' A
#
# COMPACT_ATOMS: atom_id res chain seq x y z
N MET A 1 -29.02 5.91 -19.71
CA MET A 1 -28.22 5.78 -18.51
C MET A 1 -28.96 5.02 -17.44
N GLU A 2 -28.31 4.11 -16.76
CA GLU A 2 -28.96 3.29 -15.77
C GLU A 2 -28.46 3.60 -14.40
N PRO A 3 -29.21 4.40 -13.64
CA PRO A 3 -28.75 4.82 -12.32
C PRO A 3 -28.46 3.64 -11.40
N GLN A 4 -29.23 2.56 -11.54
CA GLN A 4 -29.05 1.41 -10.69
C GLN A 4 -27.70 0.74 -10.91
N VAL A 5 -27.29 0.60 -12.16
CA VAL A 5 -26.00 0.02 -12.48
C VAL A 5 -24.89 0.90 -11.94
N MET A 6 -25.03 2.21 -12.09
CA MET A 6 -24.04 3.13 -11.57
C MET A 6 -23.95 3.05 -10.05
N GLN A 7 -25.08 2.88 -9.39
CA GLN A 7 -25.06 2.76 -7.93
C GLN A 7 -24.33 1.50 -7.50
N GLU A 8 -24.52 0.41 -8.20
CA GLU A 8 -23.81 -0.82 -7.87
C GLU A 8 -22.31 -0.67 -8.06
N GLU A 9 -21.89 -0.04 -9.16
CA GLU A 9 -20.48 0.18 -9.38
C GLU A 9 -19.89 1.08 -8.31
N LEU A 10 -20.62 2.13 -7.93
CA LEU A 10 -20.13 3.02 -6.90
C LEU A 10 -20.02 2.31 -5.55
N ALA A 11 -20.97 1.44 -5.25
CA ALA A 11 -20.94 0.70 -4.00
C ALA A 11 -19.73 -0.21 -3.94
N VAL A 12 -19.42 -0.91 -5.03
CA VAL A 12 -18.26 -1.79 -5.06
C VAL A 12 -16.99 -0.98 -4.89
N LYS A 13 -16.85 0.12 -5.63
CA LYS A 13 -15.67 0.95 -5.52
C LYS A 13 -15.54 1.55 -4.12
N THR A 14 -16.64 1.91 -3.51
CA THR A 14 -16.63 2.47 -2.16
C THR A 14 -16.12 1.43 -1.17
N GLN A 15 -16.57 0.19 -1.29
CA GLN A 15 -16.11 -0.88 -0.43
C GLN A 15 -14.63 -1.14 -0.60
N GLU A 16 -14.15 -1.15 -1.83
CA GLU A 16 -12.73 -1.33 -2.09
C GLU A 16 -11.92 -0.20 -1.47
N ARG A 17 -12.38 1.05 -1.62
CA ARG A 17 -11.69 2.18 -1.02
C ARG A 17 -11.67 2.09 0.49
N MET A 18 -12.77 1.66 1.10
CA MET A 18 -12.84 1.55 2.54
C MET A 18 -11.87 0.49 3.04
N SER A 19 -11.78 -0.66 2.37
CA SER A 19 -10.82 -1.68 2.74
C SER A 19 -9.39 -1.16 2.59
N ARG A 20 -9.11 -0.50 1.47
CA ARG A 20 -7.80 0.06 1.23
C ARG A 20 -7.47 1.13 2.26
N ASN A 21 -8.41 2.02 2.52
CA ASN A 21 -8.19 3.07 3.50
C ASN A 21 -7.99 2.50 4.90
N TYR A 22 -8.68 1.42 5.22
CA TYR A 22 -8.49 0.76 6.49
C TYR A 22 -7.04 0.30 6.64
N TYR A 23 -6.51 -0.40 5.65
CA TYR A 23 -5.14 -0.89 5.70
C TYR A 23 -4.13 0.26 5.75
N LEU A 24 -4.37 1.30 4.98
CA LEU A 24 -3.45 2.43 4.95
C LEU A 24 -3.45 3.18 6.28
N ARG A 25 -4.59 3.21 6.96
CA ARG A 25 -4.70 3.87 8.25
C ARG A 25 -4.12 3.03 9.38
N GLU A 26 -4.40 1.72 9.36
CA GLU A 26 -3.94 0.82 10.42
C GLU A 26 -2.46 0.50 10.28
N TYR A 27 -1.94 0.55 9.06
CA TYR A 27 -0.53 0.27 8.78
C TYR A 27 0.04 1.43 7.97
N PRO A 28 0.24 2.57 8.63
CA PRO A 28 0.67 3.77 7.91
C PRO A 28 2.08 3.63 7.39
N ILE A 29 2.34 4.37 6.32
CA ILE A 29 3.65 4.38 5.69
C ILE A 29 4.50 5.46 6.34
N ASN A 30 5.72 5.10 6.68
CA ASN A 30 6.70 6.04 7.16
C ASN A 30 7.97 5.86 6.36
N ILE A 31 8.57 6.97 5.92
CA ILE A 31 9.78 6.92 5.12
C ILE A 31 10.88 7.64 5.90
N ARG A 32 11.97 6.94 6.09
CA ARG A 32 13.14 7.53 6.75
C ARG A 32 14.27 7.61 5.75
N PHE A 33 14.67 8.82 5.41
CA PHE A 33 15.71 9.03 4.41
C PHE A 33 17.09 8.88 5.07
N LEU A 34 17.96 8.22 4.34
CA LEU A 34 19.32 7.95 4.79
C LEU A 34 20.29 8.73 3.90
N SER A 35 21.58 8.62 4.20
CA SER A 35 22.59 9.23 3.33
C SER A 35 22.50 8.66 1.92
N ILE A 36 22.22 7.36 1.82
CA ILE A 36 22.01 6.70 0.54
C ILE A 36 20.73 5.91 0.64
N GLY A 37 19.73 6.30 -0.19
CA GLY A 37 18.46 5.59 -0.20
C GLY A 37 17.58 5.96 0.97
N CYS A 38 16.71 5.02 1.34
CA CYS A 38 15.74 5.25 2.40
C CYS A 38 15.24 3.92 2.95
N VAL A 39 14.54 4.01 4.07
CA VAL A 39 13.85 2.85 4.65
C VAL A 39 12.37 3.16 4.65
N VAL A 40 11.57 2.27 4.07
CA VAL A 40 10.12 2.37 4.08
C VAL A 40 9.60 1.49 5.19
N GLU A 41 8.86 2.08 6.12
CA GLU A 41 8.30 1.35 7.24
C GLU A 41 6.79 1.30 7.11
N VAL A 42 6.22 0.10 7.21
CA VAL A 42 4.78 -0.12 7.15
C VAL A 42 4.42 -1.04 8.29
N GLY A 43 3.71 -0.52 9.28
CA GLY A 43 3.46 -1.28 10.47
C GLY A 43 4.76 -1.63 11.14
N CYS A 44 4.98 -2.90 11.39
CA CYS A 44 6.23 -3.35 12.00
C CYS A 44 7.25 -3.85 10.97
N LYS A 45 6.98 -3.64 9.68
CA LYS A 45 7.89 -4.06 8.62
C LYS A 45 8.75 -2.90 8.18
N SER A 46 10.02 -3.18 7.92
CA SER A 46 10.97 -2.17 7.45
C SER A 46 11.64 -2.72 6.21
N ILE A 47 11.60 -1.96 5.13
CA ILE A 47 12.15 -2.37 3.84
C ILE A 47 13.16 -1.32 3.40
N PRO A 48 14.43 -1.67 3.31
CA PRO A 48 15.45 -0.71 2.87
C PRO A 48 15.50 -0.65 1.35
N PHE A 49 15.78 0.55 0.84
CA PHE A 49 15.95 0.79 -0.58
C PHE A 49 17.20 1.64 -0.78
N THR A 50 18.00 1.27 -1.77
CA THR A 50 19.15 2.09 -2.15
C THR A 50 18.75 3.19 -3.12
N SER A 51 17.55 3.07 -3.73
CA SER A 51 17.05 4.04 -4.68
C SER A 51 15.70 4.56 -4.21
N ILE A 52 15.56 5.88 -4.17
CA ILE A 52 14.30 6.49 -3.79
C ILE A 52 13.23 6.16 -4.83
N ASP A 53 13.63 6.10 -6.10
CA ASP A 53 12.67 5.76 -7.16
C ASP A 53 12.08 4.37 -6.95
N ASP A 54 12.91 3.41 -6.57
CA ASP A 54 12.43 2.06 -6.29
C ASP A 54 11.50 2.06 -5.08
N ALA A 55 11.83 2.84 -4.07
CA ALA A 55 10.97 2.97 -2.90
C ALA A 55 9.60 3.53 -3.28
N MET A 56 9.59 4.54 -4.17
CA MET A 56 8.35 5.14 -4.60
C MET A 56 7.49 4.15 -5.38
N LYS A 57 8.11 3.31 -6.19
CA LYS A 57 7.37 2.26 -6.90
C LYS A 57 6.70 1.30 -5.91
N GLU A 58 7.42 0.92 -4.89
CA GLU A 58 6.89 0.00 -3.88
C GLU A 58 5.78 0.66 -3.08
N ILE A 59 5.93 1.92 -2.73
CA ILE A 59 4.89 2.66 -2.02
C ILE A 59 3.64 2.79 -2.88
N ASN A 60 3.80 3.08 -4.17
CA ASN A 60 2.65 3.15 -5.07
C ASN A 60 1.93 1.82 -5.15
N ALA A 61 2.67 0.72 -5.20
CA ALA A 61 2.06 -0.61 -5.24
C ALA A 61 1.29 -0.88 -3.95
N TYR A 62 1.86 -0.47 -2.81
CA TYR A 62 1.19 -0.65 -1.53
C TYR A 62 -0.09 0.16 -1.44
N VAL A 63 -0.04 1.42 -1.87
CA VAL A 63 -1.22 2.28 -1.82
C VAL A 63 -2.32 1.75 -2.73
N ALA A 64 -1.93 1.18 -3.87
CA ALA A 64 -2.90 0.63 -4.82
C ALA A 64 -3.58 -0.62 -4.26
N ASP A 65 -2.82 -1.49 -3.57
CA ASP A 65 -3.37 -2.75 -3.09
C ASP A 65 -2.62 -3.17 -1.83
N PRO A 66 -2.91 -2.54 -0.69
CA PRO A 66 -2.13 -2.78 0.53
C PRO A 66 -2.22 -4.22 1.03
N TYR A 67 -3.36 -4.87 0.87
CA TYR A 67 -3.49 -6.23 1.37
C TYR A 67 -2.55 -7.18 0.65
N ASN A 68 -2.58 -7.16 -0.69
CA ASN A 68 -1.74 -8.06 -1.46
C ASN A 68 -0.27 -7.71 -1.33
N GLU A 69 0.03 -6.42 -1.22
CA GLU A 69 1.42 -6.01 -1.07
C GLU A 69 1.98 -6.47 0.28
N GLN A 70 1.19 -6.43 1.34
CA GLN A 70 1.61 -6.94 2.63
C GLN A 70 1.84 -8.45 2.58
N GLN A 71 1.01 -9.17 1.84
CA GLN A 71 1.22 -10.61 1.68
C GLN A 71 2.53 -10.89 0.93
N ARG A 72 2.82 -10.09 -0.10
CA ARG A 72 4.06 -10.23 -0.85
C ARG A 72 5.25 -9.95 0.05
N TRP A 73 5.19 -8.91 0.85
CA TRP A 73 6.29 -8.57 1.77
C TRP A 73 6.48 -9.66 2.81
N ARG A 74 5.39 -10.25 3.27
CA ARG A 74 5.48 -11.32 4.26
C ARG A 74 6.28 -12.48 3.71
N ARG A 75 6.09 -12.82 2.44
CA ARG A 75 6.85 -13.89 1.81
C ARG A 75 8.30 -13.50 1.59
N ILE A 76 8.55 -12.25 1.25
CA ILE A 76 9.91 -11.78 0.98
C ILE A 76 10.70 -11.62 2.27
N LEU A 77 10.07 -11.07 3.31
CA LEU A 77 10.75 -10.75 4.55
C LEU A 77 10.73 -11.88 5.56
N ALA A 78 9.92 -12.90 5.33
CA ALA A 78 9.91 -14.06 6.21
C ALA A 78 11.17 -14.86 5.96
N ASP A 79 11.73 -15.38 7.03
CA ASP A 79 12.92 -16.13 6.91
C ASP A 79 13.10 -17.15 7.90
#